data_88cfa14ddbe296896b5d0591dd193236
#
_entry.id   88cfa14ddbe296896b5d0591dd193236
#
_cell.length_a   1.000
_cell.length_b   1.000
_cell.length_c   1.000
_cell.angle_alpha   90.00
_cell.angle_beta   90.00
_cell.angle_gamma   90.00
#
_symmetry.space_group_name_H-M   'P 1'
#
loop_
_entity.id
_entity.type
_entity.pdbx_description
1 polymer ?
#
loop_
_entity_poly.entity_id
_entity_poly.type
_entity_poly.pdbx_seq_one_letter_code
_entity_poly.pdbx_strand_id
1 'polypeptide(L)'
;MSEDLVFEPSDELKKSSHISKNDYDRLYQKSILQPEQFWREHGKRIDWIKPYQTVSNVSYDKPGVSIKWFEDGVLNASANCLDRHLETKGKQTAIIWEGDDPTQSKHISYETLYEEVCKFSNVLKLNGVKKGCLLYTSPSPRDEQS
;
A
#
# COMPACT_ATOMS: atom_id res chain seq x y z
N MET A 1 -35.46 -3.44 11.74
CA MET A 1 -34.33 -3.02 10.92
C MET A 1 -33.73 -1.85 11.67
N SER A 2 -32.49 -1.96 12.16
CA SER A 2 -31.80 -0.85 12.80
C SER A 2 -31.49 0.18 11.69
N GLU A 3 -31.99 1.40 11.86
CA GLU A 3 -31.55 2.51 11.02
C GLU A 3 -30.05 2.68 11.24
N ASP A 4 -29.27 2.56 10.18
CA ASP A 4 -27.84 2.85 10.22
C ASP A 4 -27.66 4.33 10.58
N LEU A 5 -27.11 4.59 11.78
CA LEU A 5 -26.85 5.95 12.24
C LEU A 5 -25.76 6.55 11.36
N VAL A 6 -26.11 7.55 10.56
CA VAL A 6 -25.16 8.33 9.74
C VAL A 6 -24.69 9.54 10.53
N PHE A 7 -23.39 9.65 10.73
CA PHE A 7 -22.74 10.78 11.38
C PHE A 7 -22.08 11.68 10.35
N GLU A 8 -22.56 12.91 10.24
CA GLU A 8 -21.95 13.89 9.35
C GLU A 8 -20.58 14.35 9.90
N PRO A 9 -19.54 14.45 9.05
CA PRO A 9 -18.26 14.98 9.47
C PRO A 9 -18.35 16.48 9.80
N SER A 10 -17.54 16.92 10.79
CA SER A 10 -17.51 18.34 11.19
C SER A 10 -17.03 19.23 10.01
N ASP A 11 -17.40 20.51 10.06
CA ASP A 11 -17.00 21.48 9.05
C ASP A 11 -15.46 21.67 9.00
N GLU A 12 -14.79 21.54 10.14
CA GLU A 12 -13.33 21.57 10.23
C GLU A 12 -12.70 20.38 9.46
N LEU A 13 -13.24 19.18 9.68
CA LEU A 13 -12.79 17.98 8.96
C LEU A 13 -13.07 18.08 7.46
N LYS A 14 -14.24 18.59 7.06
CA LYS A 14 -14.58 18.81 5.64
C LYS A 14 -13.60 19.78 4.98
N LYS A 15 -13.18 20.85 5.68
CA LYS A 15 -12.23 21.84 5.16
C LYS A 15 -10.78 21.33 5.06
N SER A 16 -10.38 20.48 6.00
CA SER A 16 -9.01 19.92 6.03
C SER A 16 -8.82 18.67 5.16
N SER A 17 -9.90 18.07 4.68
CA SER A 17 -9.82 16.85 3.87
C SER A 17 -9.29 17.14 2.46
N HIS A 18 -8.41 16.25 1.96
CA HIS A 18 -7.85 16.36 0.61
C HIS A 18 -8.84 16.02 -0.50
N ILE A 19 -9.91 15.32 -0.18
CA ILE A 19 -10.94 14.85 -1.12
C ILE A 19 -12.31 15.24 -0.59
N SER A 20 -13.03 16.07 -1.32
CA SER A 20 -14.43 16.39 -1.00
C SER A 20 -15.36 15.25 -1.44
N LYS A 21 -16.61 15.28 -0.97
CA LYS A 21 -17.66 14.34 -1.43
C LYS A 21 -17.82 14.36 -2.95
N ASN A 22 -17.83 15.56 -3.55
CA ASN A 22 -17.95 15.73 -4.99
C ASN A 22 -16.74 15.15 -5.74
N ASP A 23 -15.53 15.33 -5.20
CA ASP A 23 -14.32 14.73 -5.78
C ASP A 23 -14.36 13.21 -5.70
N TYR A 24 -14.81 12.67 -4.58
CA TYR A 24 -14.99 11.22 -4.42
C TYR A 24 -15.95 10.68 -5.48
N ASP A 25 -17.14 11.26 -5.61
CA ASP A 25 -18.14 10.80 -6.56
C ASP A 25 -17.63 10.87 -8.00
N ARG A 26 -16.94 11.96 -8.36
CA ARG A 26 -16.32 12.12 -9.67
C ARG A 26 -15.23 11.09 -9.95
N LEU A 27 -14.34 10.87 -8.97
CA LEU A 27 -13.26 9.88 -9.08
C LEU A 27 -13.82 8.46 -9.14
N TYR A 28 -14.82 8.15 -8.34
CA TYR A 28 -15.50 6.86 -8.35
C TYR A 28 -16.15 6.59 -9.71
N GLN A 29 -16.91 7.54 -10.26
CA GLN A 29 -17.50 7.40 -11.60
C GLN A 29 -16.43 7.20 -12.68
N LYS A 30 -15.30 7.94 -12.60
CA LYS A 30 -14.19 7.76 -13.55
C LYS A 30 -13.57 6.36 -13.41
N SER A 31 -13.44 5.83 -12.20
CA SER A 31 -12.88 4.48 -11.98
C SER A 31 -13.75 3.36 -12.57
N ILE A 32 -15.06 3.57 -12.64
CA ILE A 32 -16.01 2.60 -13.22
C ILE A 32 -16.12 2.75 -14.75
N LEU A 33 -16.27 3.99 -15.23
CA LEU A 33 -16.52 4.25 -16.64
C LEU A 33 -15.27 4.26 -17.52
N GLN A 34 -14.12 4.58 -16.91
CA GLN A 34 -12.83 4.69 -17.61
C GLN A 34 -11.70 4.05 -16.78
N PRO A 35 -11.81 2.76 -16.42
CA PRO A 35 -10.91 2.11 -15.46
C PRO A 35 -9.45 2.15 -15.93
N GLU A 36 -9.18 1.90 -17.20
CA GLU A 36 -7.82 1.90 -17.71
C GLU A 36 -7.16 3.28 -17.60
N GLN A 37 -7.87 4.34 -17.99
CA GLN A 37 -7.36 5.70 -17.87
C GLN A 37 -7.17 6.11 -16.40
N PHE A 38 -8.14 5.76 -15.55
CA PHE A 38 -8.08 6.03 -14.12
C PHE A 38 -6.84 5.40 -13.48
N TRP A 39 -6.64 4.12 -13.68
CA TRP A 39 -5.49 3.41 -13.09
C TRP A 39 -4.16 3.78 -13.75
N ARG A 40 -4.16 4.14 -15.03
CA ARG A 40 -2.97 4.69 -15.72
C ARG A 40 -2.49 6.00 -15.10
N GLU A 41 -3.41 6.84 -14.66
CA GLU A 41 -3.07 8.09 -13.96
C GLU A 41 -2.63 7.83 -12.53
N HIS A 42 -3.39 7.01 -11.80
CA HIS A 42 -3.12 6.74 -10.38
C HIS A 42 -1.88 5.87 -10.14
N GLY A 43 -1.54 4.98 -11.04
CA GLY A 43 -0.31 4.20 -10.97
C GLY A 43 0.97 5.06 -11.00
N LYS A 44 0.90 6.29 -11.52
CA LYS A 44 2.03 7.24 -11.51
C LYS A 44 2.35 7.82 -10.12
N ARG A 45 1.53 7.56 -9.12
CA ARG A 45 1.81 7.97 -7.72
C ARG A 45 2.91 7.14 -7.07
N ILE A 46 3.24 6.00 -7.68
CA ILE A 46 4.24 5.05 -7.23
C ILE A 46 5.50 5.23 -8.09
N ASP A 47 6.67 5.11 -7.48
CA ASP A 47 7.95 5.18 -8.19
C ASP A 47 8.26 3.82 -8.81
N TRP A 48 8.34 3.78 -10.12
CA TRP A 48 8.62 2.58 -10.90
C TRP A 48 10.09 2.52 -11.31
N ILE A 49 10.75 1.38 -11.08
CA ILE A 49 12.08 1.10 -11.64
C ILE A 49 11.97 0.96 -13.16
N LYS A 50 10.93 0.25 -13.62
CA LYS A 50 10.53 0.17 -15.03
C LYS A 50 9.05 0.53 -15.10
N PRO A 51 8.68 1.66 -15.73
CA PRO A 51 7.28 2.04 -15.89
C PRO A 51 6.49 0.98 -16.66
N TYR A 52 5.22 0.78 -16.27
CA TYR A 52 4.29 -0.08 -16.99
C TYR A 52 3.79 0.58 -18.27
N GLN A 53 3.43 -0.22 -19.24
CA GLN A 53 2.69 0.17 -20.44
C GLN A 53 1.27 -0.39 -20.40
N THR A 54 1.13 -1.63 -19.91
CA THR A 54 -0.15 -2.31 -19.78
C THR A 54 -0.71 -2.11 -18.36
N VAL A 55 -1.87 -1.48 -18.26
CA VAL A 55 -2.54 -1.25 -16.96
C VAL A 55 -3.17 -2.52 -16.44
N SER A 56 -3.96 -3.20 -17.26
CA SER A 56 -4.64 -4.42 -16.88
C SER A 56 -4.70 -5.41 -18.04
N ASN A 57 -4.57 -6.68 -17.70
CA ASN A 57 -4.75 -7.81 -18.60
C ASN A 57 -5.58 -8.86 -17.83
N VAL A 58 -6.91 -8.76 -17.98
CA VAL A 58 -7.86 -9.53 -17.18
C VAL A 58 -8.79 -10.30 -18.12
N SER A 59 -8.88 -11.62 -17.91
CA SER A 59 -9.85 -12.49 -18.55
C SER A 59 -10.48 -13.40 -17.51
N TYR A 60 -11.80 -13.55 -17.60
CA TYR A 60 -12.59 -14.51 -16.82
C TYR A 60 -13.01 -15.73 -17.66
N ASP A 61 -12.49 -15.87 -18.88
CA ASP A 61 -12.85 -16.94 -19.78
C ASP A 61 -12.34 -18.30 -19.29
N LYS A 62 -13.18 -19.32 -19.43
CA LYS A 62 -12.78 -20.70 -19.14
C LYS A 62 -11.90 -21.26 -20.29
N PRO A 63 -10.90 -22.09 -20.02
CA PRO A 63 -10.67 -22.82 -18.76
C PRO A 63 -9.84 -22.10 -17.70
N GLY A 64 -9.34 -20.90 -17.91
CA GLY A 64 -8.47 -20.24 -16.95
C GLY A 64 -8.78 -18.76 -16.73
N VAL A 65 -9.09 -18.38 -15.47
CA VAL A 65 -9.14 -16.99 -15.07
C VAL A 65 -7.72 -16.44 -14.99
N SER A 66 -7.47 -15.30 -15.64
CA SER A 66 -6.19 -14.58 -15.58
C SER A 66 -6.44 -13.14 -15.15
N ILE A 67 -5.82 -12.72 -14.05
CA ILE A 67 -5.94 -11.36 -13.52
C ILE A 67 -4.53 -10.81 -13.33
N LYS A 68 -4.14 -9.90 -14.21
CA LYS A 68 -2.83 -9.26 -14.17
C LYS A 68 -2.98 -7.75 -14.24
N TRP A 69 -2.32 -7.06 -13.33
CA TRP A 69 -2.28 -5.60 -13.27
C TRP A 69 -0.83 -5.14 -13.36
N PHE A 70 -0.58 -4.14 -14.21
CA PHE A 70 0.76 -3.55 -14.36
C PHE A 70 1.86 -4.58 -14.59
N GLU A 71 1.57 -5.68 -15.32
CA GLU A 71 2.40 -6.88 -15.41
C GLU A 71 3.79 -6.65 -16.01
N ASP A 72 3.95 -5.62 -16.83
CA ASP A 72 5.21 -5.23 -17.46
C ASP A 72 6.00 -4.16 -16.69
N GLY A 73 5.41 -3.65 -15.60
CA GLY A 73 6.04 -2.71 -14.67
C GLY A 73 6.93 -3.42 -13.64
N VAL A 74 7.95 -2.73 -13.17
CA VAL A 74 8.82 -3.21 -12.08
C VAL A 74 8.96 -2.12 -11.03
N LEU A 75 8.71 -2.45 -9.80
CA LEU A 75 8.88 -1.55 -8.66
C LEU A 75 9.53 -2.27 -7.47
N ASN A 76 10.00 -1.47 -6.51
CA ASN A 76 10.36 -1.95 -5.19
C ASN A 76 9.38 -1.35 -4.17
N ALA A 77 8.61 -2.20 -3.50
CA ALA A 77 7.63 -1.75 -2.52
C ALA A 77 8.31 -1.08 -1.31
N SER A 78 9.42 -1.64 -0.82
CA SER A 78 10.18 -1.06 0.29
C SER A 78 10.70 0.33 -0.07
N ALA A 79 11.28 0.52 -1.27
CA ALA A 79 11.74 1.83 -1.72
C ALA A 79 10.60 2.86 -1.80
N ASN A 80 9.42 2.45 -2.24
CA ASN A 80 8.24 3.31 -2.26
C ASN A 80 7.73 3.68 -0.87
N CYS A 81 7.87 2.78 0.10
CA CYS A 81 7.41 3.01 1.47
C CYS A 81 8.42 3.80 2.31
N LEU A 82 9.71 3.65 2.06
CA LEU A 82 10.79 4.18 2.91
C LEU A 82 11.71 5.15 2.16
N ASP A 83 12.45 4.66 1.17
CA ASP A 83 13.57 5.38 0.54
C ASP A 83 13.13 6.73 -0.04
N ARG A 84 12.01 6.77 -0.75
CA ARG A 84 11.48 7.99 -1.37
C ARG A 84 11.12 9.09 -0.36
N HIS A 85 10.99 8.75 0.92
CA HIS A 85 10.62 9.68 1.97
C HIS A 85 11.82 10.19 2.78
N LEU A 86 13.00 9.59 2.63
CA LEU A 86 14.17 9.91 3.47
C LEU A 86 14.59 11.38 3.38
N GLU A 87 14.66 11.91 2.16
CA GLU A 87 15.10 13.29 1.94
C GLU A 87 14.21 14.33 2.62
N THR A 88 12.90 14.14 2.57
CA THR A 88 11.92 15.13 3.04
C THR A 88 11.32 14.81 4.40
N LYS A 89 11.28 13.54 4.80
CA LYS A 89 10.61 13.02 6.00
C LYS A 89 11.48 12.11 6.85
N GLY A 90 12.79 12.02 6.61
CA GLY A 90 13.69 11.07 7.28
C GLY A 90 13.58 11.10 8.80
N LYS A 91 13.46 12.29 9.39
CA LYS A 91 13.34 12.49 10.85
C LYS A 91 11.90 12.39 11.39
N GLN A 92 10.89 12.25 10.52
CA GLN A 92 9.51 12.08 10.97
C GLN A 92 9.29 10.66 11.48
N THR A 93 8.39 10.51 12.44
CA THR A 93 7.97 9.20 12.95
C THR A 93 7.24 8.44 11.86
N ALA A 94 7.78 7.28 11.48
CA ALA A 94 7.16 6.36 10.54
C ALA A 94 6.30 5.31 11.26
N ILE A 95 6.74 4.87 12.43
CA ILE A 95 6.04 3.87 13.26
C ILE A 95 6.03 4.35 14.71
N ILE A 96 4.87 4.25 15.34
CA ILE A 96 4.72 4.31 16.79
C ILE A 96 4.45 2.88 17.25
N TRP A 97 5.37 2.35 18.05
CA TRP A 97 5.19 1.05 18.69
C TRP A 97 4.84 1.27 20.15
N GLU A 98 3.82 0.59 20.64
CA GLU A 98 3.42 0.58 22.05
C GLU A 98 3.35 -0.87 22.53
N GLY A 99 3.91 -1.12 23.72
CA GLY A 99 3.82 -2.41 24.40
C GLY A 99 2.50 -2.56 25.16
N ASP A 100 2.34 -3.71 25.82
CA ASP A 100 1.21 -3.96 26.73
C ASP A 100 1.22 -2.98 27.92
N ASP A 101 2.40 -2.56 28.35
CA ASP A 101 2.58 -1.48 29.32
C ASP A 101 2.57 -0.15 28.55
N PRO A 102 1.60 0.76 28.80
CA PRO A 102 1.48 2.02 28.09
C PRO A 102 2.66 3.00 28.35
N THR A 103 3.52 2.71 29.32
CA THR A 103 4.76 3.46 29.53
C THR A 103 5.88 3.03 28.57
N GLN A 104 5.73 1.91 27.89
CA GLN A 104 6.69 1.38 26.93
C GLN A 104 6.25 1.70 25.51
N SER A 105 6.74 2.81 24.97
CA SER A 105 6.51 3.17 23.57
C SER A 105 7.83 3.53 22.88
N LYS A 106 7.86 3.35 21.56
CA LYS A 106 8.97 3.76 20.70
C LYS A 106 8.47 4.49 19.47
N HIS A 107 9.05 5.62 19.20
CA HIS A 107 8.86 6.36 17.96
C HIS A 107 10.03 6.05 17.02
N ILE A 108 9.78 5.38 15.93
CA ILE A 108 10.77 4.97 14.95
C ILE A 108 10.65 5.91 13.75
N SER A 109 11.70 6.65 13.44
CA SER A 109 11.74 7.54 12.28
C SER A 109 11.88 6.76 10.97
N TYR A 110 11.59 7.40 9.82
CA TYR A 110 11.83 6.82 8.49
C TYR A 110 13.30 6.43 8.31
N GLU A 111 14.24 7.27 8.74
CA GLU A 111 15.67 7.01 8.66
C GLU A 111 16.08 5.78 9.47
N THR A 112 15.65 5.70 10.75
CA THR A 112 15.92 4.54 11.60
C THR A 112 15.29 3.27 11.02
N LEU A 113 14.05 3.36 10.54
CA LEU A 113 13.35 2.21 9.94
C LEU A 113 14.07 1.73 8.67
N TYR A 114 14.53 2.64 7.83
CA TYR A 114 15.31 2.31 6.64
C TYR A 114 16.59 1.55 6.97
N GLU A 115 17.36 2.04 7.98
CA GLU A 115 18.59 1.35 8.43
C GLU A 115 18.30 -0.07 8.91
N GLU A 116 17.25 -0.24 9.73
CA GLU A 116 16.87 -1.57 10.24
C GLU A 116 16.40 -2.51 9.12
N VAL A 117 15.64 -2.00 8.15
CA VAL A 117 15.23 -2.77 6.97
C VAL A 117 16.45 -3.18 6.13
N CYS A 118 17.44 -2.31 5.95
CA CYS A 118 18.68 -2.66 5.26
C CYS A 118 19.47 -3.75 5.99
N LYS A 119 19.62 -3.64 7.31
CA LYS A 119 20.29 -4.66 8.14
C LYS A 119 19.58 -6.01 8.02
N PHE A 120 18.26 -6.03 8.18
CA PHE A 120 17.46 -7.24 8.08
C PHE A 120 17.50 -7.87 6.68
N SER A 121 17.47 -7.06 5.63
CA SER A 121 17.64 -7.52 4.24
C SER A 121 18.98 -8.23 4.03
N ASN A 122 20.06 -7.75 4.65
CA ASN A 122 21.37 -8.41 4.58
C ASN A 122 21.36 -9.75 5.31
N VAL A 123 20.70 -9.86 6.47
CA VAL A 123 20.51 -11.13 7.19
C VAL A 123 19.75 -12.13 6.31
N LEU A 124 18.66 -11.70 5.66
CA LEU A 124 17.91 -12.57 4.75
C LEU A 124 18.76 -13.06 3.58
N LYS A 125 19.57 -12.20 2.96
CA LYS A 125 20.51 -12.58 1.89
C LYS A 125 21.55 -13.61 2.36
N LEU A 126 22.12 -13.40 3.55
CA LEU A 126 23.09 -14.34 4.14
C LEU A 126 22.47 -15.71 4.39
N ASN A 127 21.17 -15.78 4.72
CA ASN A 127 20.41 -17.01 4.88
C ASN A 127 19.85 -17.59 3.56
N GLY A 128 20.29 -17.06 2.42
CA GLY A 128 19.96 -17.62 1.09
C GLY A 128 18.58 -17.21 0.55
N VAL A 129 17.87 -16.27 1.19
CA VAL A 129 16.58 -15.76 0.68
C VAL A 129 16.82 -14.97 -0.61
N LYS A 130 16.10 -15.33 -1.66
CA LYS A 130 16.18 -14.74 -3.01
C LYS A 130 14.81 -14.34 -3.51
N LYS A 131 14.79 -13.53 -4.57
CA LYS A 131 13.54 -13.19 -5.28
C LYS A 131 12.80 -14.48 -5.68
N GLY A 132 11.52 -14.54 -5.37
CA GLY A 132 10.66 -15.70 -5.65
C GLY A 132 10.65 -16.76 -4.54
N CYS A 133 11.45 -16.61 -3.46
CA CYS A 133 11.28 -17.43 -2.28
C CYS A 133 9.91 -17.16 -1.65
N LEU A 134 9.19 -18.26 -1.31
CA LEU A 134 7.97 -18.17 -0.52
C LEU A 134 8.35 -18.01 0.95
N LEU A 135 7.95 -16.91 1.55
CA LEU A 135 7.92 -16.79 3.01
C LEU A 135 6.59 -17.36 3.47
N TYR A 136 6.66 -18.42 4.27
CA TYR A 136 5.49 -18.90 5.01
C TYR A 136 5.11 -17.79 6.00
N THR A 137 4.04 -17.10 5.71
CA THR A 137 3.41 -16.24 6.70
C THR A 137 2.69 -17.13 7.71
N SER A 138 2.62 -16.71 8.97
CA SER A 138 1.70 -17.33 9.93
C SER A 138 0.31 -17.39 9.29
N PRO A 139 -0.42 -18.52 9.42
CA PRO A 139 -1.73 -18.64 8.84
C PRO A 139 -2.60 -17.46 9.29
N SER A 140 -3.23 -16.81 8.34
CA SER A 140 -4.23 -15.77 8.64
C SER A 140 -5.38 -16.42 9.40
N PRO A 141 -6.03 -15.75 10.35
CA PRO A 141 -7.24 -16.28 11.01
C PRO A 141 -8.35 -16.69 10.03
N ARG A 142 -8.26 -16.26 8.75
CA ARG A 142 -9.14 -16.74 7.67
C ARG A 142 -8.77 -18.12 7.16
N ASP A 143 -7.51 -18.50 7.24
CA ASP A 143 -7.01 -19.78 6.71
C ASP A 143 -7.33 -20.94 7.65
N GLU A 144 -7.65 -20.63 8.92
CA GLU A 144 -8.05 -21.63 9.93
C GLU A 144 -9.54 -22.05 9.85
N GLN A 145 -10.31 -21.43 8.94
CA GLN A 145 -11.75 -21.71 8.78
C GLN A 145 -12.09 -22.59 7.57
N SER A 146 -11.12 -23.24 6.96
CA SER A 146 -11.34 -24.16 5.83
C SER A 146 -11.18 -25.63 6.21
#